data_53a6a3f9e64d91c821a976d812a0f7cd
#
_entry.id   53a6a3f9e64d91c821a976d812a0f7cd
#
_cell.length_a   1.000
_cell.length_b   1.000
_cell.length_c   1.000
_cell.angle_alpha   90.00
_cell.angle_beta   90.00
_cell.angle_gamma   90.00
#
_symmetry.space_group_name_H-M   'P 1'
#
loop_
_entity.id
_entity.type
_entity.pdbx_description
1 polymer ?
#
loop_
_entity_poly.entity_id
_entity_poly.type
_entity_poly.pdbx_seq_one_letter_code
_entity_poly.pdbx_strand_id
1 'polypeptide(L)'
;LGRKAVVLNPPYSVLLQSKGLLKYAWDTHKYHDLLLAASFEEPLRYEKYVKKVLFGREGANVSIFDEVGNQISTRDGDYLRYRSIYQSFAQLARDPEGRYYQAGVFYAGEACGLGFRRGGLIIDNGASFVGHFVE
;
A
#
# COMPACT_ATOMS: atom_id res chain seq x y z
N LEU A 1 16.25 20.91 -16.20
CA LEU A 1 16.80 20.49 -14.92
C LEU A 1 18.21 21.04 -14.82
N GLY A 2 18.48 21.83 -13.78
CA GLY A 2 19.70 22.62 -13.66
C GLY A 2 20.97 21.77 -13.62
N ARG A 3 21.93 22.15 -14.42
CA ARG A 3 23.25 21.49 -14.51
C ARG A 3 24.10 21.55 -13.23
N LYS A 4 23.57 22.14 -12.14
CA LYS A 4 24.31 22.41 -10.88
C LYS A 4 23.87 21.50 -9.71
N ALA A 5 22.86 20.66 -9.88
CA ALA A 5 22.38 19.76 -8.84
C ALA A 5 22.51 18.31 -9.26
N VAL A 6 22.97 17.45 -8.36
CA VAL A 6 22.94 16.00 -8.52
C VAL A 6 21.60 15.51 -7.99
N VAL A 7 20.79 14.89 -8.86
CA VAL A 7 19.51 14.26 -8.49
C VAL A 7 19.71 12.76 -8.50
N LEU A 8 19.66 12.15 -7.32
CA LEU A 8 19.87 10.70 -7.15
C LEU A 8 18.68 9.89 -7.65
N ASN A 9 17.45 10.44 -7.54
CA ASN A 9 16.25 9.78 -8.04
C ASN A 9 15.90 10.35 -9.41
N PRO A 10 16.00 9.56 -10.49
CA PRO A 10 15.63 10.03 -11.81
C PRO A 10 14.12 10.37 -11.88
N PRO A 11 13.70 11.32 -12.74
CA PRO A 11 12.31 11.76 -12.80
C PRO A 11 11.28 10.63 -13.03
N TYR A 12 11.66 9.56 -13.73
CA TYR A 12 10.78 8.42 -13.95
C TYR A 12 10.47 7.61 -12.67
N SER A 13 11.25 7.79 -11.60
CA SER A 13 10.98 7.15 -10.30
C SER A 13 9.62 7.57 -9.72
N VAL A 14 9.03 8.67 -10.19
CA VAL A 14 7.66 9.08 -9.83
C VAL A 14 6.61 8.01 -10.21
N LEU A 15 6.89 7.20 -11.23
CA LEU A 15 6.02 6.08 -11.62
C LEU A 15 5.87 5.05 -10.49
N LEU A 16 6.93 4.86 -9.68
CA LEU A 16 6.93 3.95 -8.53
C LEU A 16 6.01 4.44 -7.40
N GLN A 17 5.59 5.70 -7.41
CA GLN A 17 4.60 6.23 -6.46
C GLN A 17 3.16 5.89 -6.86
N SER A 18 2.92 5.52 -8.11
CA SER A 18 1.60 5.15 -8.59
C SER A 18 1.23 3.74 -8.16
N LYS A 19 0.12 3.60 -7.44
CA LYS A 19 -0.45 2.28 -7.13
C LYS A 19 -0.93 1.52 -8.37
N GLY A 20 -0.99 2.17 -9.54
CA GLY A 20 -1.23 1.52 -10.82
C GLY A 20 -0.19 0.46 -11.17
N LEU A 21 1.04 0.56 -10.62
CA LEU A 21 2.05 -0.50 -10.73
C LEU A 21 1.59 -1.82 -10.10
N LEU A 22 0.78 -1.79 -9.05
CA LEU A 22 0.24 -3.01 -8.43
C LEU A 22 -0.66 -3.77 -9.41
N LYS A 23 -1.48 -3.03 -10.17
CA LYS A 23 -2.32 -3.63 -11.23
C LYS A 23 -1.46 -4.17 -12.37
N TYR A 24 -0.47 -3.41 -12.82
CA TYR A 24 0.45 -3.87 -13.86
C TYR A 24 1.22 -5.11 -13.44
N ALA A 25 1.77 -5.12 -12.22
CA ALA A 25 2.49 -6.27 -11.67
C ALA A 25 1.57 -7.51 -11.59
N TRP A 26 0.33 -7.32 -11.12
CA TRP A 26 -0.66 -8.40 -11.06
C TRP A 26 -0.98 -8.96 -12.46
N ASP A 27 -1.19 -8.11 -13.47
CA ASP A 27 -1.52 -8.57 -14.82
C ASP A 27 -0.36 -9.32 -15.49
N THR A 28 0.87 -8.90 -15.20
CA THR A 28 2.08 -9.51 -15.77
C THR A 28 2.48 -10.80 -15.05
N HIS A 29 2.20 -10.88 -13.75
CA HIS A 29 2.62 -11.98 -12.88
C HIS A 29 1.45 -12.50 -12.03
N LYS A 30 0.32 -12.81 -12.68
CA LYS A 30 -0.86 -13.35 -12.00
C LYS A 30 -0.52 -14.56 -11.15
N TYR A 31 -1.14 -14.62 -9.97
CA TYR A 31 -0.98 -15.70 -8.99
C TYR A 31 0.43 -15.85 -8.39
N HIS A 32 1.27 -14.82 -8.52
CA HIS A 32 2.54 -14.80 -7.80
C HIS A 32 2.27 -14.60 -6.29
N ASP A 33 2.87 -15.42 -5.44
CA ASP A 33 2.59 -15.50 -3.99
C ASP A 33 2.78 -14.18 -3.23
N LEU A 34 3.64 -13.29 -3.74
CA LEU A 34 3.92 -11.99 -3.14
C LEU A 34 3.07 -10.85 -3.71
N LEU A 35 2.14 -11.14 -4.62
CA LEU A 35 1.28 -10.14 -5.24
C LEU A 35 -0.18 -10.36 -4.84
N LEU A 36 -0.84 -9.27 -4.47
CA LEU A 36 -2.28 -9.25 -4.25
C LEU A 36 -2.99 -8.92 -5.57
N ALA A 37 -4.12 -9.57 -5.83
CA ALA A 37 -4.97 -9.24 -6.97
C ALA A 37 -5.33 -7.75 -6.95
N ALA A 38 -5.21 -7.10 -8.11
CA ALA A 38 -5.46 -5.67 -8.26
C ALA A 38 -6.22 -5.36 -9.54
N SER A 39 -7.18 -4.43 -9.47
CA SER A 39 -8.04 -4.03 -10.58
C SER A 39 -8.32 -2.54 -10.55
N PHE A 40 -8.63 -1.95 -11.72
CA PHE A 40 -9.22 -0.61 -11.82
C PHE A 40 -10.75 -0.62 -11.74
N GLU A 41 -11.35 -1.79 -11.75
CA GLU A 41 -12.77 -1.99 -11.56
C GLU A 41 -13.02 -2.56 -10.17
N GLU A 42 -14.17 -2.22 -9.60
CA GLU A 42 -14.58 -2.74 -8.31
C GLU A 42 -14.66 -4.26 -8.36
N PRO A 43 -14.10 -4.98 -7.36
CA PRO A 43 -14.14 -6.44 -7.35
C PRO A 43 -15.58 -6.94 -7.35
N LEU A 44 -15.81 -8.06 -8.02
CA LEU A 44 -17.03 -8.81 -7.85
C LEU A 44 -17.13 -9.26 -6.39
N ARG A 45 -18.33 -9.20 -5.83
CA ARG A 45 -18.70 -9.56 -4.45
C ARG A 45 -18.09 -10.91 -4.04
N TYR A 46 -17.80 -11.05 -2.75
CA TYR A 46 -17.35 -12.24 -2.00
C TYR A 46 -15.91 -12.23 -1.51
N GLU A 47 -15.17 -11.14 -1.68
CA GLU A 47 -13.84 -11.01 -1.13
C GLU A 47 -13.67 -9.66 -0.42
N LYS A 48 -12.96 -9.65 0.69
CA LYS A 48 -12.49 -8.40 1.29
C LYS A 48 -11.56 -7.69 0.34
N TYR A 49 -11.75 -6.39 0.18
CA TYR A 49 -10.89 -5.59 -0.68
C TYR A 49 -10.60 -4.22 -0.10
N VAL A 50 -9.58 -3.60 -0.65
CA VAL A 50 -9.16 -2.24 -0.30
C VAL A 50 -9.24 -1.37 -1.53
N LYS A 51 -9.97 -0.27 -1.42
CA LYS A 51 -10.02 0.81 -2.40
C LYS A 51 -8.97 1.85 -2.03
N LYS A 52 -8.13 2.25 -2.98
CA LYS A 52 -7.06 3.25 -2.80
C LYS A 52 -7.04 4.18 -4.00
N VAL A 53 -6.66 5.43 -3.81
CA VAL A 53 -6.38 6.33 -4.94
C VAL A 53 -4.99 6.06 -5.52
N LEU A 54 -4.80 6.25 -6.82
CA LEU A 54 -3.54 5.94 -7.51
C LEU A 54 -2.34 6.68 -6.90
N PHE A 55 -2.49 7.97 -6.60
CA PHE A 55 -1.46 8.84 -6.05
C PHE A 55 -1.87 9.36 -4.67
N GLY A 56 -2.07 8.46 -3.72
CA GLY A 56 -2.31 8.79 -2.31
C GLY A 56 -1.12 8.38 -1.45
N ARG A 57 -0.97 9.02 -0.31
CA ARG A 57 0.09 8.75 0.67
C ARG A 57 -0.49 8.56 2.06
N GLU A 58 0.26 7.93 2.95
CA GLU A 58 -0.02 7.90 4.39
C GLU A 58 -1.44 7.42 4.75
N GLY A 59 -1.95 6.45 4.02
CA GLY A 59 -3.29 5.91 4.23
C GLY A 59 -4.44 6.82 3.78
N ALA A 60 -4.16 8.01 3.24
CA ALA A 60 -5.19 8.94 2.79
C ALA A 60 -6.00 8.37 1.61
N ASN A 61 -7.32 8.56 1.66
CA ASN A 61 -8.30 8.04 0.70
C ASN A 61 -8.20 6.51 0.50
N VAL A 62 -8.03 5.80 1.61
CA VAL A 62 -8.07 4.33 1.67
C VAL A 62 -9.37 3.91 2.35
N SER A 63 -10.09 2.98 1.75
CA SER A 63 -11.28 2.35 2.33
C SER A 63 -11.17 0.84 2.22
N ILE A 64 -11.59 0.15 3.27
CA ILE A 64 -11.59 -1.32 3.37
C ILE A 64 -13.03 -1.79 3.39
N PHE A 65 -13.35 -2.79 2.60
CA PHE A 65 -14.68 -3.36 2.44
C PHE A 65 -14.66 -4.85 2.80
N ASP A 66 -15.77 -5.32 3.37
CA ASP A 66 -16.00 -6.74 3.62
C ASP A 66 -16.46 -7.50 2.36
N GLU A 67 -16.72 -8.79 2.51
CA GLU A 67 -17.11 -9.72 1.43
C GLU A 67 -18.49 -9.40 0.83
N VAL A 68 -19.30 -8.60 1.52
CA VAL A 68 -20.63 -8.19 1.04
C VAL A 68 -20.68 -6.73 0.58
N GLY A 69 -19.51 -6.05 0.61
CA GLY A 69 -19.36 -4.69 0.12
C GLY A 69 -19.65 -3.60 1.16
N ASN A 70 -19.79 -3.94 2.45
CA ASN A 70 -19.89 -2.92 3.50
C ASN A 70 -18.52 -2.34 3.80
N GLN A 71 -18.45 -1.02 3.94
CA GLN A 71 -17.24 -0.34 4.35
C GLN A 71 -16.97 -0.56 5.84
N ILE A 72 -15.91 -1.29 6.17
CA ILE A 72 -15.51 -1.62 7.55
C ILE A 72 -14.48 -0.65 8.13
N SER A 73 -13.75 0.07 7.28
CA SER A 73 -12.82 1.10 7.69
C SER A 73 -12.58 2.08 6.56
N THR A 74 -12.36 3.34 6.89
CA THR A 74 -11.98 4.36 5.91
C THR A 74 -11.09 5.42 6.54
N ARG A 75 -10.28 6.05 5.72
CA ARG A 75 -9.53 7.26 6.05
C ARG A 75 -9.66 8.25 4.90
N ASP A 76 -10.15 9.41 5.19
CA ASP A 76 -10.28 10.52 4.24
C ASP A 76 -8.92 11.14 3.90
N GLY A 77 -8.91 11.98 2.87
CA GLY A 77 -7.73 12.73 2.43
C GLY A 77 -7.98 13.55 1.17
N ASP A 78 -6.97 14.29 0.74
CA ASP A 78 -7.07 15.31 -0.31
C ASP A 78 -6.82 14.80 -1.73
N TYR A 79 -6.81 13.48 -1.92
CA TYR A 79 -6.40 12.85 -3.19
C TYR A 79 -7.57 12.32 -4.03
N LEU A 80 -8.82 12.68 -3.72
CA LEU A 80 -10.04 12.17 -4.38
C LEU A 80 -10.10 12.43 -5.89
N ARG A 81 -9.33 13.41 -6.39
CA ARG A 81 -9.23 13.72 -7.83
C ARG A 81 -8.58 12.59 -8.66
N TYR A 82 -7.87 11.69 -8.01
CA TYR A 82 -7.20 10.58 -8.70
C TYR A 82 -8.13 9.37 -8.80
N ARG A 83 -8.01 8.64 -9.91
CA ARG A 83 -8.67 7.36 -10.09
C ARG A 83 -8.31 6.39 -8.97
N SER A 84 -9.26 5.55 -8.61
CA SER A 84 -9.06 4.50 -7.62
C SER A 84 -8.52 3.21 -8.26
N ILE A 85 -7.86 2.42 -7.43
CA ILE A 85 -7.52 1.03 -7.67
C ILE A 85 -8.10 0.20 -6.52
N TYR A 86 -8.52 -1.00 -6.82
CA TYR A 86 -9.03 -2.00 -5.89
C TYR A 86 -8.02 -3.13 -5.78
N GLN A 87 -7.78 -3.61 -4.59
CA GLN A 87 -6.81 -4.66 -4.32
C GLN A 87 -7.37 -5.61 -3.27
N SER A 88 -7.11 -6.92 -3.40
CA SER A 88 -7.47 -7.89 -2.37
C SER A 88 -6.92 -7.47 -1.01
N PHE A 89 -7.70 -7.71 0.04
CA PHE A 89 -7.29 -7.39 1.40
C PHE A 89 -6.26 -8.41 1.90
N ALA A 90 -5.15 -7.91 2.44
CA ALA A 90 -4.18 -8.74 3.15
C ALA A 90 -4.32 -8.52 4.65
N GLN A 91 -4.47 -9.60 5.40
CA GLN A 91 -4.53 -9.54 6.86
C GLN A 91 -3.14 -9.17 7.41
N LEU A 92 -3.07 -8.05 8.12
CA LEU A 92 -1.87 -7.65 8.83
C LEU A 92 -1.78 -8.38 10.18
N ALA A 93 -0.56 -8.66 10.63
CA ALA A 93 -0.33 -9.12 11.99
C ALA A 93 -0.86 -8.10 13.00
N ARG A 94 -1.44 -8.58 14.11
CA ARG A 94 -2.06 -7.76 15.14
C ARG A 94 -1.56 -8.17 16.52
N ASP A 95 -1.26 -7.19 17.37
CA ASP A 95 -0.88 -7.43 18.75
C ASP A 95 -2.11 -7.51 19.70
N PRO A 96 -1.89 -7.93 20.97
CA PRO A 96 -2.96 -7.97 21.97
C PRO A 96 -3.61 -6.61 22.26
N GLU A 97 -2.89 -5.50 22.05
CA GLU A 97 -3.41 -4.15 22.21
C GLU A 97 -4.25 -3.70 21.00
N GLY A 98 -4.39 -4.56 19.98
CA GLY A 98 -5.23 -4.30 18.82
C GLY A 98 -4.56 -3.47 17.72
N ARG A 99 -3.24 -3.28 17.79
CA ARG A 99 -2.47 -2.55 16.76
C ARG A 99 -1.98 -3.49 15.69
N TYR A 100 -1.85 -2.98 14.48
CA TYR A 100 -1.44 -3.73 13.31
C TYR A 100 -0.01 -3.39 12.91
N TYR A 101 0.67 -4.36 12.29
CA TYR A 101 2.05 -4.25 11.84
C TYR A 101 2.14 -4.33 10.33
N GLN A 102 2.93 -3.45 9.75
CA GLN A 102 3.30 -3.47 8.33
C GLN A 102 4.82 -3.57 8.20
N ALA A 103 5.30 -4.60 7.52
CA ALA A 103 6.69 -4.71 7.13
C ALA A 103 6.95 -3.85 5.89
N GLY A 104 8.09 -3.19 5.86
CA GLY A 104 8.61 -2.45 4.72
C GLY A 104 10.04 -2.90 4.43
N VAL A 105 10.29 -3.36 3.20
CA VAL A 105 11.63 -3.71 2.74
C VAL A 105 12.20 -2.56 1.95
N PHE A 106 13.42 -2.15 2.29
CA PHE A 106 14.19 -1.16 1.53
C PHE A 106 15.00 -1.87 0.44
N TYR A 107 14.97 -1.30 -0.77
CA TYR A 107 15.62 -1.86 -1.93
C TYR A 107 16.53 -0.83 -2.61
N ALA A 108 17.78 -1.20 -2.83
CA ALA A 108 18.77 -0.38 -3.53
C ALA A 108 19.65 -1.26 -4.46
N GLY A 109 18.99 -1.89 -5.47
CA GLY A 109 19.61 -2.93 -6.29
C GLY A 109 19.48 -4.33 -5.69
N GLU A 110 19.41 -4.43 -4.39
CA GLU A 110 19.12 -5.62 -3.59
C GLU A 110 18.30 -5.23 -2.36
N ALA A 111 17.75 -6.19 -1.63
CA ALA A 111 17.10 -5.93 -0.35
C ALA A 111 18.15 -5.52 0.68
N CYS A 112 18.11 -4.29 1.16
CA CYS A 112 19.14 -3.69 2.01
C CYS A 112 18.64 -3.23 3.39
N GLY A 113 17.37 -3.42 3.69
CA GLY A 113 16.84 -3.07 5.00
C GLY A 113 15.40 -3.54 5.21
N LEU A 114 15.05 -3.75 6.46
CA LEU A 114 13.72 -4.12 6.91
C LEU A 114 13.28 -3.16 8.01
N GLY A 115 12.04 -2.68 7.94
CA GLY A 115 11.44 -1.87 8.99
C GLY A 115 10.00 -2.28 9.24
N PHE A 116 9.53 -2.08 10.46
CA PHE A 116 8.14 -2.32 10.81
C PHE A 116 7.48 -1.03 11.28
N ARG A 117 6.24 -0.83 10.82
CA ARG A 117 5.36 0.23 11.31
C ARG A 117 4.20 -0.38 12.08
N ARG A 118 3.90 0.18 13.25
CA ARG A 118 2.80 -0.22 14.12
C ARG A 118 1.73 0.87 14.13
N GLY A 119 0.50 0.53 13.82
CA GLY A 119 -0.57 1.53 13.68
C GLY A 119 -1.98 0.97 13.74
N GLY A 120 -2.93 1.70 13.19
CA GLY A 120 -4.30 1.25 12.97
C GLY A 120 -4.41 0.22 11.83
N LEU A 121 -5.62 -0.26 11.56
CA LEU A 121 -5.88 -1.17 10.42
C LEU A 121 -5.47 -0.54 9.07
N ILE A 122 -5.69 0.76 8.92
CA ILE A 122 -5.09 1.57 7.85
C ILE A 122 -3.85 2.21 8.44
N ILE A 123 -2.67 1.80 7.98
CA ILE A 123 -1.39 2.36 8.42
C ILE A 123 -1.23 3.76 7.82
N ASP A 124 -1.14 4.74 8.68
CA ASP A 124 -1.10 6.16 8.33
C ASP A 124 0.15 6.87 8.86
N ASN A 125 0.16 8.21 8.81
CA ASN A 125 1.25 9.04 9.33
C ASN A 125 1.37 9.03 10.86
N GLY A 126 0.33 8.60 11.59
CA GLY A 126 0.37 8.38 13.04
C GLY A 126 0.99 7.04 13.45
N ALA A 127 1.29 6.15 12.49
CA ALA A 127 1.93 4.88 12.78
C ALA A 127 3.41 5.08 13.13
N SER A 128 3.86 4.41 14.19
CA SER A 128 5.23 4.50 14.69
C SER A 128 6.12 3.42 14.06
N PHE A 129 7.37 3.75 13.79
CA PHE A 129 8.39 2.72 13.57
C PHE A 129 8.68 2.00 14.88
N VAL A 130 8.85 0.69 14.81
CA VAL A 130 9.16 -0.16 15.97
C VAL A 130 10.40 -0.98 15.71
N GLY A 131 11.19 -1.18 16.77
CA GLY A 131 12.35 -2.06 16.73
C GLY A 131 11.93 -3.51 16.49
N HIS A 132 12.82 -4.30 15.91
CA HIS A 132 12.65 -5.74 15.72
C HIS A 132 13.99 -6.45 15.90
N PHE A 133 13.94 -7.72 16.21
CA PHE A 133 15.08 -8.62 16.30
C PHE A 133 14.71 -9.96 15.65
N VAL A 134 15.71 -10.69 15.26
CA VAL A 134 15.55 -12.05 14.72
C VAL A 134 16.09 -13.00 15.79
N GLU A 135 15.30 -13.99 16.17
CA GLU A 135 15.69 -15.07 17.08
C GLU A 135 16.36 -16.22 16.31
#